data_c2991ec4837d8f1e36fd5cb44defbcb6
#
_entry.id   c2991ec4837d8f1e36fd5cb44defbcb6
#
_cell.length_a   1.000
_cell.length_b   1.000
_cell.length_c   1.000
_cell.angle_alpha   90.00
_cell.angle_beta   90.00
_cell.angle_gamma   90.00
#
_symmetry.space_group_name_H-M   'P 1'
#
loop_
_entity.id
_entity.type
_entity.pdbx_description
1 polymer ?
#
loop_
_entity_poly.entity_id
_entity_poly.type
_entity_poly.pdbx_seq_one_letter_code
_entity_poly.pdbx_strand_id
1 'polypeptide(L)'
;MRSSPDNPPVDDQRVGSVIRALRVRRNWRQSDLARDAGVSQTKISRIERGHLGPLSVDSLRAVGAALDVRLDLVPRWRGGDLDRLLNARHSAMHEVVARMFADLPGW
;
A
#
# COMPACT_ATOMS: atom_id res chain seq x y z
N MET A 1 6.11 -20.84 3.41
CA MET A 1 5.83 -20.81 4.85
C MET A 1 4.71 -19.86 5.14
N ARG A 2 3.82 -20.24 6.01
CA ARG A 2 2.66 -19.42 6.34
C ARG A 2 2.99 -18.51 7.51
N SER A 3 2.61 -17.25 7.41
CA SER A 3 2.77 -16.31 8.52
C SER A 3 1.83 -16.67 9.67
N SER A 4 2.26 -16.43 10.89
CA SER A 4 1.38 -16.50 12.07
C SER A 4 0.28 -15.45 11.92
N PRO A 5 -0.94 -15.70 12.46
CA PRO A 5 -1.98 -14.67 12.44
C PRO A 5 -1.57 -13.36 13.10
N ASP A 6 -0.61 -13.40 14.03
CA ASP A 6 -0.14 -12.22 14.75
C ASP A 6 0.97 -11.48 14.01
N ASN A 7 1.52 -12.07 12.94
CA ASN A 7 2.59 -11.45 12.18
C ASN A 7 2.05 -10.89 10.87
N PRO A 8 2.33 -9.62 10.56
CA PRO A 8 1.90 -9.07 9.28
C PRO A 8 2.67 -9.73 8.12
N PRO A 9 2.09 -9.74 6.92
CA PRO A 9 2.82 -10.18 5.73
C PRO A 9 4.10 -9.39 5.52
N VAL A 10 5.09 -10.02 4.88
CA VAL A 10 6.40 -9.39 4.66
C VAL A 10 6.26 -8.08 3.87
N ASP A 11 5.39 -8.06 2.86
CA ASP A 11 5.19 -6.86 2.05
C ASP A 11 4.59 -5.73 2.87
N ASP A 12 3.67 -6.05 3.77
CA ASP A 12 3.08 -5.06 4.66
C ASP A 12 4.12 -4.49 5.62
N GLN A 13 5.00 -5.33 6.15
CA GLN A 13 6.11 -4.88 6.99
C GLN A 13 7.06 -3.98 6.22
N ARG A 14 7.32 -4.31 4.97
CA ARG A 14 8.18 -3.50 4.12
C ARG A 14 7.59 -2.13 3.88
N VAL A 15 6.31 -2.06 3.58
CA VAL A 15 5.60 -0.78 3.41
C VAL A 15 5.72 0.04 4.69
N GLY A 16 5.43 -0.57 5.83
CA GLY A 16 5.53 0.11 7.12
C GLY A 16 6.93 0.64 7.40
N SER A 17 7.95 -0.15 7.09
CA SER A 17 9.34 0.25 7.30
C SER A 17 9.73 1.43 6.41
N VAL A 18 9.28 1.44 5.17
CA VAL A 18 9.54 2.56 4.24
C VAL A 18 8.87 3.83 4.75
N ILE A 19 7.60 3.73 5.15
CA ILE A 19 6.87 4.89 5.68
C ILE A 19 7.57 5.45 6.91
N ARG A 20 7.95 4.58 7.84
CA ARG A 20 8.65 5.01 9.05
C ARG A 20 9.99 5.68 8.73
N ALA A 21 10.77 5.07 7.84
CA ALA A 21 12.09 5.61 7.48
C ALA A 21 11.96 7.00 6.85
N LEU A 22 11.00 7.18 5.96
CA LEU A 22 10.80 8.47 5.31
C LEU A 22 10.29 9.53 6.28
N ARG A 23 9.42 9.13 7.21
CA ARG A 23 8.94 10.02 8.25
C ARG A 23 10.11 10.50 9.14
N VAL A 24 10.91 9.56 9.62
CA VAL A 24 12.06 9.87 10.47
C VAL A 24 13.07 10.75 9.74
N ARG A 25 13.28 10.48 8.46
CA ARG A 25 14.18 11.28 7.65
C ARG A 25 13.75 12.75 7.57
N ARG A 26 12.45 13.02 7.66
CA ARG A 26 11.90 14.38 7.67
C ARG A 26 11.89 15.00 9.06
N ASN A 27 12.35 14.28 10.06
CA ASN A 27 12.28 14.69 11.46
C ASN A 27 10.84 14.91 11.93
N TRP A 28 9.91 14.11 11.36
CA TRP A 28 8.50 14.19 11.71
C TRP A 28 8.16 13.15 12.77
N ARG A 29 7.26 13.52 13.68
CA ARG A 29 6.62 12.58 14.59
C ARG A 29 5.47 11.90 13.83
N GLN A 30 4.95 10.81 14.39
CA GLN A 30 3.77 10.17 13.82
C GLN A 30 2.58 11.14 13.73
N SER A 31 2.44 12.02 14.73
CA SER A 31 1.38 13.02 14.73
C SER A 31 1.54 14.03 13.59
N ASP A 32 2.75 14.36 13.23
CA ASP A 32 3.01 15.29 12.13
C ASP A 32 2.59 14.67 10.80
N LEU A 33 2.96 13.42 10.58
CA LEU A 33 2.55 12.69 9.38
C LEU A 33 1.04 12.52 9.32
N ALA A 34 0.43 12.18 10.46
CA ALA A 34 -1.02 12.00 10.54
C ALA A 34 -1.75 13.28 10.13
N ARG A 35 -1.27 14.42 10.62
CA ARG A 35 -1.87 15.72 10.31
C ARG A 35 -1.76 16.03 8.81
N ASP A 36 -0.58 15.83 8.25
CA ASP A 36 -0.35 16.13 6.84
C ASP A 36 -1.14 15.21 5.91
N ALA A 37 -1.27 13.96 6.28
CA ALA A 37 -2.01 12.97 5.49
C ALA A 37 -3.52 13.03 5.72
N GLY A 38 -3.97 13.71 6.76
CA GLY A 38 -5.40 13.76 7.10
C GLY A 38 -5.93 12.45 7.67
N VAL A 39 -5.11 11.69 8.38
CA VAL A 39 -5.50 10.44 9.02
C VAL A 39 -5.16 10.50 10.49
N SER A 40 -5.66 9.53 11.26
CA SER A 40 -5.36 9.47 12.70
C SER A 40 -3.94 8.96 12.93
N GLN A 41 -3.36 9.36 14.07
CA GLN A 41 -2.06 8.85 14.48
C GLN A 41 -2.10 7.33 14.69
N THR A 42 -3.23 6.80 15.15
CA THR A 42 -3.39 5.35 15.29
C THR A 42 -3.19 4.64 13.97
N LYS A 43 -3.69 5.20 12.88
CA LYS A 43 -3.48 4.63 11.54
C LYS A 43 -2.00 4.67 11.15
N ILE A 44 -1.32 5.77 11.42
CA ILE A 44 0.12 5.85 11.16
C ILE A 44 0.87 4.78 11.94
N SER A 45 0.55 4.63 13.22
CA SER A 45 1.19 3.61 14.06
C SER A 45 0.97 2.20 13.49
N ARG A 46 -0.24 1.89 13.05
CA ARG A 46 -0.54 0.59 12.45
C ARG A 46 0.26 0.35 11.16
N ILE A 47 0.33 1.36 10.31
CA ILE A 47 1.08 1.26 9.06
C ILE A 47 2.54 0.94 9.36
N GLU A 48 3.15 1.67 10.28
CA GLU A 48 4.58 1.50 10.58
C GLU A 48 4.90 0.16 11.21
N ARG A 49 3.90 -0.48 11.82
CA ARG A 49 4.04 -1.83 12.37
C ARG A 49 3.68 -2.92 11.36
N GLY A 50 3.29 -2.54 10.16
CA GLY A 50 2.94 -3.49 9.11
C GLY A 50 1.52 -4.04 9.22
N HIS A 51 0.63 -3.42 9.99
CA HIS A 51 -0.76 -3.85 10.14
C HIS A 51 -1.65 -3.05 9.20
N LEU A 52 -1.58 -3.37 7.91
CA LEU A 52 -2.30 -2.61 6.89
C LEU A 52 -3.74 -3.09 6.65
N GLY A 53 -4.06 -4.31 7.08
CA GLY A 53 -5.35 -4.92 6.77
C GLY A 53 -6.58 -4.07 7.08
N PRO A 54 -6.67 -3.44 8.27
CA PRO A 54 -7.84 -2.62 8.62
C PRO A 54 -7.92 -1.28 7.90
N LEU A 55 -6.93 -0.93 7.11
CA LEU A 55 -6.81 0.40 6.51
C LEU A 55 -7.35 0.41 5.09
N SER A 56 -7.99 1.51 4.71
CA SER A 56 -8.45 1.68 3.35
C SER A 56 -7.26 2.01 2.43
N VAL A 57 -7.43 1.70 1.15
CA VAL A 57 -6.44 2.07 0.13
C VAL A 57 -6.27 3.59 0.08
N ASP A 58 -7.37 4.33 0.24
CA ASP A 58 -7.31 5.79 0.25
C ASP A 58 -6.46 6.33 1.39
N SER A 59 -6.59 5.74 2.59
CA SER A 59 -5.76 6.15 3.73
C SER A 59 -4.28 5.87 3.45
N LEU A 60 -3.97 4.71 2.90
CA LEU A 60 -2.59 4.35 2.57
C LEU A 60 -2.00 5.29 1.51
N ARG A 61 -2.78 5.61 0.49
CA ARG A 61 -2.33 6.54 -0.55
C ARG A 61 -2.13 7.94 -0.01
N ALA A 62 -2.98 8.40 0.90
CA ALA A 62 -2.84 9.70 1.52
C ALA A 62 -1.54 9.81 2.32
N VAL A 63 -1.21 8.76 3.08
CA VAL A 63 0.04 8.71 3.84
C VAL A 63 1.24 8.70 2.90
N GLY A 64 1.17 7.92 1.83
CA GLY A 64 2.24 7.90 0.83
C GLY A 64 2.44 9.27 0.18
N ALA A 65 1.35 9.92 -0.19
CA ALA A 65 1.41 11.24 -0.81
C ALA A 65 2.05 12.28 0.10
N ALA A 66 1.78 12.21 1.40
CA ALA A 66 2.38 13.11 2.38
C ALA A 66 3.90 12.98 2.44
N LEU A 67 4.43 11.82 2.05
CA LEU A 67 5.86 11.54 2.04
C LEU A 67 6.43 11.48 0.63
N ASP A 68 5.68 11.92 -0.37
CA ASP A 68 6.06 11.86 -1.79
C ASP A 68 6.35 10.44 -2.26
N VAL A 69 5.60 9.48 -1.74
CA VAL A 69 5.70 8.06 -2.10
C VAL A 69 4.41 7.63 -2.75
N ARG A 70 4.53 6.90 -3.84
CA ARG A 70 3.39 6.30 -4.49
C ARG A 70 3.25 4.85 -4.03
N LEU A 71 2.08 4.50 -3.53
CA LEU A 71 1.78 3.14 -3.13
C LEU A 71 0.89 2.52 -4.19
N ASP A 72 1.40 1.48 -4.84
CA ASP A 72 0.71 0.79 -5.89
C ASP A 72 0.10 -0.50 -5.36
N LEU A 73 -1.10 -0.81 -5.82
CA LEU A 73 -1.77 -2.05 -5.49
C LEU A 73 -1.45 -3.07 -6.56
N VAL A 74 -0.71 -4.10 -6.19
CA VAL A 74 -0.27 -5.14 -7.13
C VAL A 74 -0.99 -6.43 -6.79
N PRO A 75 -1.87 -6.93 -7.66
CA PRO A 75 -2.55 -8.19 -7.41
C PRO A 75 -1.58 -9.36 -7.59
N ARG A 76 -1.67 -10.33 -6.69
CA ARG A 76 -0.91 -11.57 -6.76
C ARG A 76 -1.88 -12.72 -6.55
N TRP A 77 -1.65 -13.78 -7.26
CA TRP A 77 -2.55 -14.93 -7.20
C TRP A 77 -1.75 -16.23 -7.28
N ARG A 78 -2.43 -17.31 -6.99
CA ARG A 78 -1.88 -18.64 -7.10
C ARG A 78 -2.78 -19.50 -7.98
N GLY A 79 -2.19 -20.52 -8.58
CA GLY A 79 -2.91 -21.56 -9.30
C GLY A 79 -3.07 -21.30 -10.77
N GLY A 80 -3.02 -22.39 -11.53
CA GLY A 80 -3.08 -22.33 -12.96
C GLY A 80 -4.44 -21.90 -13.50
N ASP A 81 -5.50 -22.16 -12.74
CA ASP A 81 -6.84 -21.80 -13.19
C ASP A 81 -6.99 -20.29 -13.32
N LEU A 82 -6.48 -19.56 -12.36
CA LEU A 82 -6.52 -18.10 -12.42
C LEU A 82 -5.62 -17.58 -13.53
N ASP A 83 -4.45 -18.19 -13.69
CA ASP A 83 -3.54 -17.81 -14.78
C ASP A 83 -4.20 -18.00 -16.13
N ARG A 84 -4.89 -19.15 -16.33
CA ARG A 84 -5.60 -19.40 -17.58
C ARG A 84 -6.71 -18.40 -17.81
N LEU A 85 -7.44 -18.06 -16.75
CA LEU A 85 -8.51 -17.08 -16.85
C LEU A 85 -7.97 -15.72 -17.26
N LEU A 86 -6.86 -15.31 -16.67
CA LEU A 86 -6.24 -14.03 -16.98
C LEU A 86 -5.65 -14.01 -18.38
N ASN A 87 -5.09 -15.13 -18.83
CA ASN A 87 -4.59 -15.23 -20.20
C ASN A 87 -5.73 -15.02 -21.22
N ALA A 88 -6.90 -15.58 -20.93
CA ALA A 88 -8.06 -15.42 -21.82
C ALA A 88 -8.59 -13.99 -21.85
N ARG A 89 -8.33 -13.21 -20.79
CA ARG A 89 -8.83 -11.84 -20.65
C ARG A 89 -7.70 -10.83 -20.53
N HIS A 90 -6.55 -11.18 -21.04
CA HIS A 90 -5.34 -10.39 -20.83
C HIS A 90 -5.50 -8.93 -21.25
N SER A 91 -6.05 -8.69 -22.42
CA SER A 91 -6.21 -7.32 -22.92
C SER A 91 -7.09 -6.46 -22.02
N ALA A 92 -8.22 -7.01 -21.58
CA ALA A 92 -9.14 -6.28 -20.70
C ALA A 92 -8.49 -5.98 -19.36
N MET A 93 -7.79 -6.94 -18.78
CA MET A 93 -7.11 -6.75 -17.52
C MET A 93 -6.01 -5.71 -17.64
N HIS A 94 -5.25 -5.75 -18.73
CA HIS A 94 -4.18 -4.80 -18.95
C HIS A 94 -4.72 -3.37 -19.07
N GLU A 95 -5.83 -3.20 -19.78
CA GLU A 95 -6.46 -1.88 -19.91
C GLU A 95 -6.93 -1.33 -18.57
N VAL A 96 -7.51 -2.17 -17.73
CA VAL A 96 -7.98 -1.75 -16.41
C VAL A 96 -6.81 -1.24 -15.57
N VAL A 97 -5.69 -1.96 -15.56
CA VAL A 97 -4.51 -1.56 -14.79
C VAL A 97 -3.95 -0.24 -15.33
N ALA A 98 -3.83 -0.11 -16.64
CA ALA A 98 -3.33 1.11 -17.26
C ALA A 98 -4.22 2.31 -16.93
N ARG A 99 -5.53 2.12 -16.95
CA ARG A 99 -6.48 3.19 -16.63
C ARG A 99 -6.35 3.63 -15.17
N MET A 100 -6.19 2.68 -14.26
CA MET A 100 -5.98 3.00 -12.85
C MET A 100 -4.73 3.87 -12.65
N PHE A 101 -3.66 3.53 -13.34
CA PHE A 101 -2.43 4.31 -13.22
C PHE A 101 -2.58 5.69 -13.83
N ALA A 102 -3.29 5.82 -14.93
CA ALA A 102 -3.50 7.10 -15.58
C ALA A 102 -4.28 8.09 -14.70
N ASP A 103 -5.14 7.57 -13.82
CA ASP A 103 -5.94 8.40 -12.93
C ASP A 103 -5.19 8.88 -11.69
N LEU A 104 -3.98 8.39 -11.45
CA LEU A 104 -3.21 8.78 -10.28
C LEU A 104 -2.38 10.02 -10.56
N PRO A 105 -2.36 11.01 -9.64
CA PRO A 105 -1.52 12.19 -9.83
C PRO A 105 -0.05 11.82 -9.96
N GLY A 106 0.64 12.47 -10.87
CA GLY A 106 2.06 12.26 -11.05
C GLY A 106 2.46 11.11 -11.95
N TRP A 107 1.49 10.44 -12.54
CA TRP A 107 1.77 9.39 -13.53
C TRP A 107 1.85 9.93 -14.94
#